data_0e940e46a335db3569b231148f5c6245
#
_entry.id   0e940e46a335db3569b231148f5c6245
#
_cell.length_a   1.000
_cell.length_b   1.000
_cell.length_c   1.000
_cell.angle_alpha   90.00
_cell.angle_beta   90.00
_cell.angle_gamma   90.00
#
_symmetry.space_group_name_H-M   'P 1'
#
loop_
_entity.id
_entity.type
_entity.pdbx_description
1 polymer ?
#
loop_
_entity_poly.entity_id
_entity_poly.type
_entity_poly.pdbx_seq_one_letter_code
_entity_poly.pdbx_strand_id
1 'polypeptide(L)'
;MYATLSSSQFLTMAGLMVVYILPPAGKETVIPIGIALGFPWWYMALSIAMIDVETGLFMTLNFDLAYKIPFLGPLLVDLTQKTERSIESHRWFAGLYFFAIMLFVMVPGLGSGGFRGAIAGRLLGMDTYPVLLAILAGALTGCFIIALGSAAVFSQLCINGLLPADISAIVCNRTL
;
A
#
# COMPACT_ATOMS: atom_id res chain seq x y z
N MET A 1 4.44 12.60 -24.55
CA MET A 1 3.14 13.19 -24.91
C MET A 1 2.12 12.63 -23.92
N TYR A 2 1.81 13.39 -22.88
CA TYR A 2 0.88 12.96 -21.81
C TYR A 2 -0.52 13.02 -22.40
N ALA A 3 -1.09 11.85 -22.71
CA ALA A 3 -2.49 11.76 -23.10
C ALA A 3 -3.34 12.20 -21.89
N THR A 4 -4.12 13.27 -22.06
CA THR A 4 -5.16 13.64 -21.11
C THR A 4 -6.05 12.43 -20.90
N LEU A 5 -6.13 11.97 -19.64
CA LEU A 5 -7.02 10.85 -19.27
C LEU A 5 -8.43 11.19 -19.74
N SER A 6 -9.01 10.32 -20.55
CA SER A 6 -10.41 10.50 -20.97
C SER A 6 -11.31 10.38 -19.73
N SER A 7 -12.49 11.00 -19.77
CA SER A 7 -13.45 10.94 -18.64
C SER A 7 -13.75 9.51 -18.18
N SER A 8 -13.75 8.55 -19.12
CA SER A 8 -13.95 7.12 -18.82
C SER A 8 -12.74 6.52 -18.07
N GLN A 9 -11.51 6.88 -18.45
CA GLN A 9 -10.31 6.41 -17.76
C GLN A 9 -10.23 6.96 -16.33
N PHE A 10 -10.60 8.22 -16.15
CA PHE A 10 -10.67 8.82 -14.81
C PHE A 10 -11.69 8.08 -13.92
N LEU A 11 -12.87 7.77 -14.43
CA LEU A 11 -13.90 7.04 -13.70
C LEU A 11 -13.44 5.61 -13.33
N THR A 12 -12.78 4.93 -14.26
CA THR A 12 -12.20 3.59 -14.04
C THR A 12 -11.13 3.63 -12.95
N MET A 13 -10.25 4.63 -12.99
CA MET A 13 -9.21 4.79 -11.97
C MET A 13 -9.79 5.09 -10.60
N ALA A 14 -10.76 5.99 -10.51
CA ALA A 14 -11.48 6.27 -9.26
C ALA A 14 -12.16 5.01 -8.70
N GLY A 15 -12.78 4.20 -9.56
CA GLY A 15 -13.37 2.92 -9.17
C GLY A 15 -12.34 1.93 -8.61
N LEU A 16 -11.16 1.81 -9.23
CA LEU A 16 -10.07 0.97 -8.73
C LEU A 16 -9.55 1.45 -7.37
N MET A 17 -9.45 2.75 -7.15
CA MET A 17 -9.05 3.32 -5.87
C MET A 17 -10.07 3.02 -4.76
N VAL A 18 -11.36 3.12 -5.05
CA VAL A 18 -12.43 2.75 -4.11
C VAL A 18 -12.36 1.26 -3.78
N VAL A 19 -12.19 0.41 -4.80
CA VAL A 19 -12.05 -1.05 -4.60
C VAL A 19 -10.83 -1.38 -3.75
N TYR A 20 -9.73 -0.64 -3.91
CA TYR A 20 -8.53 -0.84 -3.10
C TYR A 20 -8.75 -0.59 -1.59
N ILE A 21 -9.55 0.40 -1.24
CA ILE A 21 -9.85 0.74 0.16
C ILE A 21 -10.76 -0.32 0.80
N LEU A 22 -11.61 -0.97 0.00
CA LEU A 22 -12.58 -1.97 0.49
C LEU A 22 -11.93 -3.35 0.63
N PRO A 23 -12.01 -4.00 1.80
CA PRO A 23 -11.60 -5.40 1.91
C PRO A 23 -12.54 -6.29 1.08
N PRO A 24 -12.06 -7.35 0.40
CA PRO A 24 -10.75 -8.00 0.54
C PRO A 24 -9.69 -7.57 -0.49
N ALA A 25 -9.91 -6.49 -1.26
CA ALA A 25 -8.99 -6.09 -2.31
C ALA A 25 -7.69 -5.50 -1.71
N GLY A 26 -6.55 -5.90 -2.28
CA GLY A 26 -5.23 -5.40 -1.94
C GLY A 26 -4.48 -4.92 -3.18
N LYS A 27 -3.30 -4.36 -2.98
CA LYS A 27 -2.42 -3.89 -4.06
C LYS A 27 -2.05 -4.99 -5.05
N GLU A 28 -2.01 -6.24 -4.58
CA GLU A 28 -1.77 -7.45 -5.37
C GLU A 28 -2.84 -7.74 -6.42
N THR A 29 -4.05 -7.24 -6.22
CA THR A 29 -5.16 -7.41 -7.17
C THR A 29 -5.39 -6.17 -8.00
N VAL A 30 -5.38 -4.99 -7.37
CA VAL A 30 -5.72 -3.73 -8.04
C VAL A 30 -4.65 -3.26 -9.01
N ILE A 31 -3.35 -3.44 -8.68
CA ILE A 31 -2.26 -3.05 -9.58
C ILE A 31 -2.27 -3.88 -10.88
N PRO A 32 -2.31 -5.23 -10.87
CA PRO A 32 -2.40 -6.01 -12.09
C PRO A 32 -3.66 -5.73 -12.92
N ILE A 33 -4.81 -5.55 -12.26
CA ILE A 33 -6.07 -5.20 -12.95
C ILE A 33 -5.94 -3.85 -13.65
N GLY A 34 -5.37 -2.84 -12.99
CA GLY A 34 -5.14 -1.54 -13.60
C GLY A 34 -4.21 -1.62 -14.82
N ILE A 35 -3.14 -2.41 -14.76
CA ILE A 35 -2.24 -2.65 -15.89
C ILE A 35 -2.99 -3.36 -17.03
N ALA A 36 -3.81 -4.38 -16.73
CA ALA A 36 -4.63 -5.08 -17.72
C ALA A 36 -5.67 -4.15 -18.39
N LEU A 37 -6.16 -3.14 -17.69
CA LEU A 37 -7.03 -2.10 -18.23
C LEU A 37 -6.27 -1.02 -19.04
N GLY A 38 -4.95 -1.17 -19.20
CA GLY A 38 -4.12 -0.30 -20.02
C GLY A 38 -3.53 0.92 -19.31
N PHE A 39 -3.55 0.97 -17.99
CA PHE A 39 -2.82 2.00 -17.24
C PHE A 39 -1.32 1.68 -17.20
N PRO A 40 -0.44 2.69 -17.30
CA PRO A 40 0.99 2.49 -17.13
C PRO A 40 1.32 1.91 -15.75
N TRP A 41 2.23 0.95 -15.69
CA TRP A 41 2.59 0.28 -14.44
C TRP A 41 3.11 1.22 -13.34
N TRP A 42 3.91 2.23 -13.73
CA TRP A 42 4.44 3.24 -12.81
C TRP A 42 3.34 4.15 -12.25
N TYR A 43 2.33 4.46 -13.07
CA TYR A 43 1.19 5.27 -12.66
C TYR A 43 0.33 4.52 -11.64
N MET A 44 0.07 3.23 -11.88
CA MET A 44 -0.64 2.38 -10.91
C MET A 44 0.13 2.26 -9.59
N ALA A 45 1.47 2.03 -9.65
CA ALA A 45 2.31 1.95 -8.46
C ALA A 45 2.24 3.23 -7.62
N LEU A 46 2.39 4.40 -8.25
CA LEU A 46 2.34 5.69 -7.54
C LEU A 46 0.96 5.97 -6.96
N SER A 47 -0.11 5.73 -7.73
CA SER A 47 -1.47 6.02 -7.27
C SER A 47 -1.85 5.18 -6.05
N ILE A 48 -1.54 3.89 -6.05
CA ILE A 48 -1.82 3.01 -4.91
C ILE A 48 -0.91 3.33 -3.72
N ALA A 49 0.38 3.65 -3.95
CA ALA A 49 1.28 4.07 -2.88
C ALA A 49 0.81 5.39 -2.22
N MET A 50 0.27 6.34 -2.98
CA MET A 50 -0.31 7.58 -2.44
C MET A 50 -1.49 7.28 -1.51
N ILE A 51 -2.40 6.38 -1.90
CA ILE A 51 -3.52 5.97 -1.04
C ILE A 51 -3.02 5.30 0.25
N ASP A 52 -1.98 4.45 0.16
CA ASP A 52 -1.36 3.86 1.35
C ASP A 52 -0.81 4.93 2.30
N VAL A 53 -0.14 5.95 1.77
CA VAL A 53 0.39 7.05 2.57
C VAL A 53 -0.73 7.91 3.16
N GLU A 54 -1.75 8.25 2.38
CA GLU A 54 -2.90 9.06 2.85
C GLU A 54 -3.68 8.34 3.95
N THR A 55 -3.99 7.06 3.76
CA THR A 55 -4.69 6.25 4.76
C THR A 55 -3.84 6.03 6.00
N GLY A 56 -2.52 5.84 5.84
CA GLY A 56 -1.56 5.75 6.92
C GLY A 56 -1.44 7.05 7.70
N LEU A 57 -1.35 8.19 7.02
CA LEU A 57 -1.32 9.53 7.62
C LEU A 57 -2.60 9.79 8.42
N PHE A 58 -3.76 9.57 7.80
CA PHE A 58 -5.06 9.73 8.46
C PHE A 58 -5.13 8.90 9.74
N MET A 59 -4.76 7.62 9.67
CA MET A 59 -4.82 6.72 10.81
C MET A 59 -3.80 7.07 11.88
N THR A 60 -2.57 7.45 11.52
CA THR A 60 -1.53 7.81 12.47
C THR A 60 -1.88 9.07 13.24
N LEU A 61 -2.44 10.10 12.58
CA LEU A 61 -2.85 11.36 13.20
C LEU A 61 -4.10 11.21 14.07
N ASN A 62 -5.00 10.30 13.70
CA ASN A 62 -6.25 10.09 14.43
C ASN A 62 -6.16 8.90 15.40
N PHE A 63 -4.98 8.33 15.62
CA PHE A 63 -4.80 7.16 16.46
C PHE A 63 -5.24 7.41 17.91
N ASP A 64 -5.11 8.63 18.41
CA ASP A 64 -5.54 9.02 19.76
C ASP A 64 -7.07 8.89 19.97
N LEU A 65 -7.85 8.91 18.89
CA LEU A 65 -9.27 8.59 18.94
C LEU A 65 -9.52 7.12 19.33
N ALA A 66 -8.62 6.21 18.97
CA ALA A 66 -8.74 4.80 19.31
C ALA A 66 -8.62 4.55 20.84
N TYR A 67 -7.85 5.39 21.56
CA TYR A 67 -7.76 5.34 23.01
C TYR A 67 -9.06 5.73 23.71
N LYS A 68 -9.95 6.49 23.05
CA LYS A 68 -11.24 6.91 23.59
C LYS A 68 -12.31 5.82 23.51
N ILE A 69 -12.05 4.74 22.79
CA ILE A 69 -12.97 3.61 22.65
C ILE A 69 -12.87 2.77 23.94
N PRO A 70 -13.96 2.60 24.71
CA PRO A 70 -13.92 2.01 26.07
C PRO A 70 -13.44 0.56 26.11
N PHE A 71 -13.54 -0.17 24.98
CA PHE A 71 -13.10 -1.56 24.88
C PHE A 71 -11.65 -1.69 24.39
N LEU A 72 -11.20 -0.82 23.48
CA LEU A 72 -9.87 -0.88 22.88
C LEU A 72 -8.84 -0.05 23.68
N GLY A 73 -9.25 1.05 24.28
CA GLY A 73 -8.37 1.97 25.00
C GLY A 73 -7.48 1.30 26.05
N PRO A 74 -8.01 0.53 27.00
CA PRO A 74 -7.20 -0.12 28.02
C PRO A 74 -6.18 -1.11 27.47
N LEU A 75 -6.56 -1.87 26.42
CA LEU A 75 -5.68 -2.83 25.75
C LEU A 75 -4.53 -2.11 25.01
N LEU A 76 -4.85 -1.01 24.33
CA LEU A 76 -3.87 -0.20 23.62
C LEU A 76 -2.86 0.43 24.56
N VAL A 77 -3.32 0.96 25.71
CA VAL A 77 -2.45 1.57 26.73
C VAL A 77 -1.46 0.55 27.30
N ASP A 78 -1.92 -0.64 27.66
CA ASP A 78 -1.06 -1.70 28.22
C ASP A 78 0.00 -2.18 27.21
N LEU A 79 -0.40 -2.36 25.93
CA LEU A 79 0.51 -2.74 24.85
C LEU A 79 1.55 -1.65 24.56
N THR A 80 1.13 -0.40 24.46
CA THR A 80 2.02 0.73 24.16
C THR A 80 3.03 0.94 25.27
N GLN A 81 2.61 0.96 26.55
CA GLN A 81 3.51 1.13 27.69
C GLN A 81 4.55 0.03 27.82
N LYS A 82 4.18 -1.23 27.53
CA LYS A 82 5.14 -2.35 27.53
C LYS A 82 6.19 -2.19 26.46
N THR A 83 5.80 -1.67 25.31
CA THR A 83 6.69 -1.51 24.14
C THR A 83 7.59 -0.28 24.28
N GLU A 84 7.07 0.85 24.79
CA GLU A 84 7.86 2.06 25.07
C GLU A 84 9.03 1.77 26.02
N ARG A 85 8.79 1.03 27.09
CA ARG A 85 9.85 0.61 28.02
C ARG A 85 10.95 -0.23 27.35
N SER A 86 10.60 -1.01 26.34
CA SER A 86 11.57 -1.80 25.57
C SER A 86 12.39 -0.95 24.59
N ILE A 87 11.79 0.09 24.02
CA ILE A 87 12.48 1.02 23.09
C ILE A 87 13.44 1.93 23.84
N GLU A 88 13.04 2.48 25.00
CA GLU A 88 13.90 3.33 25.82
C GLU A 88 15.18 2.63 26.30
N SER A 89 15.08 1.31 26.55
CA SER A 89 16.23 0.54 27.02
C SER A 89 17.30 0.29 25.95
N HIS A 90 16.95 0.30 24.64
CA HIS A 90 17.89 0.00 23.57
C HIS A 90 17.51 0.73 22.25
N ARG A 91 18.24 1.79 21.90
CA ARG A 91 18.07 2.54 20.63
C ARG A 91 18.12 1.69 19.36
N TRP A 92 18.68 0.49 19.44
CA TRP A 92 18.73 -0.48 18.34
C TRP A 92 17.37 -1.02 17.95
N PHE A 93 16.46 -1.15 18.91
CA PHE A 93 15.09 -1.62 18.66
C PHE A 93 14.27 -0.64 17.83
N ALA A 94 14.51 0.67 17.93
CA ALA A 94 13.82 1.67 17.11
C ALA A 94 14.06 1.45 15.60
N GLY A 95 15.30 1.14 15.22
CA GLY A 95 15.63 0.79 13.82
C GLY A 95 14.98 -0.53 13.38
N LEU A 96 14.97 -1.53 14.25
CA LEU A 96 14.35 -2.82 13.95
C LEU A 96 12.84 -2.70 13.75
N TYR A 97 12.15 -1.91 14.59
CA TYR A 97 10.71 -1.65 14.44
C TYR A 97 10.40 -0.87 13.16
N PHE A 98 11.24 0.11 12.79
CA PHE A 98 11.11 0.82 11.53
C PHE A 98 11.12 -0.14 10.33
N PHE A 99 12.13 -1.02 10.26
CA PHE A 99 12.23 -2.01 9.19
C PHE A 99 11.08 -3.04 9.23
N ALA A 100 10.65 -3.44 10.43
CA ALA A 100 9.53 -4.35 10.59
C ALA A 100 8.23 -3.76 10.04
N ILE A 101 7.93 -2.49 10.34
CA ILE A 101 6.75 -1.78 9.79
C ILE A 101 6.89 -1.59 8.28
N MET A 102 8.06 -1.18 7.79
CA MET A 102 8.33 -1.05 6.37
C MET A 102 8.05 -2.36 5.62
N LEU A 103 8.59 -3.49 6.10
CA LEU A 103 8.34 -4.82 5.53
C LEU A 103 6.87 -5.22 5.65
N PHE A 104 6.23 -4.94 6.77
CA PHE A 104 4.81 -5.25 6.99
C PHE A 104 3.89 -4.51 6.01
N VAL A 105 4.21 -3.26 5.69
CA VAL A 105 3.50 -2.47 4.67
C VAL A 105 3.82 -2.96 3.26
N MET A 106 5.06 -3.39 3.02
CA MET A 106 5.52 -3.89 1.72
C MET A 106 4.83 -5.21 1.33
N VAL A 107 4.64 -6.12 2.29
CA VAL A 107 4.03 -7.44 2.05
C VAL A 107 2.58 -7.27 1.61
N PRO A 108 2.20 -7.89 0.46
CA PRO A 108 0.80 -7.91 0.01
C PRO A 108 -0.10 -8.61 1.02
N GLY A 109 -1.30 -8.12 1.17
CA GLY A 109 -2.27 -8.68 2.10
C GLY A 109 -3.60 -7.94 2.07
N LEU A 110 -4.54 -8.36 2.87
CA LEU A 110 -5.90 -7.84 2.90
C LEU A 110 -5.96 -6.35 3.25
N GLY A 111 -6.37 -5.50 2.31
CA GLY A 111 -6.62 -4.08 2.48
C GLY A 111 -5.39 -3.17 2.38
N SER A 112 -5.57 -1.88 2.69
CA SER A 112 -4.53 -0.87 2.62
C SER A 112 -3.36 -1.16 3.57
N GLY A 113 -2.15 -1.26 3.02
CA GLY A 113 -0.92 -1.46 3.79
C GLY A 113 -0.63 -0.31 4.74
N GLY A 114 -0.93 0.91 4.34
CA GLY A 114 -0.74 2.12 5.14
C GLY A 114 -1.57 2.14 6.41
N PHE A 115 -2.85 1.76 6.32
CA PHE A 115 -3.74 1.68 7.48
C PHE A 115 -3.23 0.70 8.54
N ARG A 116 -2.86 -0.52 8.11
CA ARG A 116 -2.33 -1.56 9.01
C ARG A 116 -0.97 -1.18 9.59
N GLY A 117 -0.09 -0.61 8.76
CA GLY A 117 1.23 -0.13 9.17
C GLY A 117 1.14 0.97 10.21
N ALA A 118 0.19 1.90 10.07
CA ALA A 118 -0.07 2.97 11.04
C ALA A 118 -0.48 2.40 12.41
N ILE A 119 -1.45 1.48 12.43
CA ILE A 119 -1.89 0.82 13.66
C ILE A 119 -0.73 0.08 14.32
N ALA A 120 -0.01 -0.75 13.56
CA ALA A 120 1.09 -1.54 14.09
C ALA A 120 2.22 -0.65 14.64
N GLY A 121 2.61 0.41 13.93
CA GLY A 121 3.64 1.34 14.37
C GLY A 121 3.27 2.10 15.65
N ARG A 122 2.02 2.56 15.74
CA ARG A 122 1.53 3.24 16.95
C ARG A 122 1.37 2.29 18.14
N LEU A 123 0.95 1.05 17.93
CA LEU A 123 0.91 0.00 18.95
C LEU A 123 2.30 -0.36 19.49
N LEU A 124 3.33 -0.27 18.64
CA LEU A 124 4.72 -0.44 19.03
C LEU A 124 5.31 0.79 19.73
N GLY A 125 4.51 1.82 20.05
CA GLY A 125 4.97 3.03 20.72
C GLY A 125 5.87 3.93 19.88
N MET A 126 5.88 3.76 18.58
CA MET A 126 6.68 4.60 17.69
C MET A 126 6.04 5.99 17.52
N ASP A 127 6.89 7.02 17.43
CA ASP A 127 6.44 8.35 17.09
C ASP A 127 5.79 8.41 15.71
N THR A 128 4.93 9.42 15.52
CA THR A 128 4.20 9.64 14.27
C THR A 128 5.13 9.72 13.05
N TYR A 129 6.26 10.44 13.16
CA TYR A 129 7.16 10.69 12.03
C TYR A 129 7.87 9.42 11.53
N PRO A 130 8.53 8.60 12.38
CA PRO A 130 9.12 7.33 11.95
C PRO A 130 8.11 6.36 11.34
N VAL A 131 6.89 6.29 11.89
CA VAL A 131 5.83 5.44 11.35
C VAL A 131 5.45 5.86 9.94
N LEU A 132 5.26 7.16 9.69
CA LEU A 132 4.94 7.67 8.36
C LEU A 132 6.07 7.44 7.35
N LEU A 133 7.32 7.61 7.75
CA LEU A 133 8.46 7.30 6.88
C LEU A 133 8.55 5.80 6.55
N ALA A 134 8.28 4.92 7.51
CA ALA A 134 8.25 3.47 7.28
C ALA A 134 7.11 3.08 6.32
N ILE A 135 5.91 3.69 6.48
CA ILE A 135 4.78 3.50 5.58
C ILE A 135 5.12 3.98 4.17
N LEU A 136 5.67 5.19 4.03
CA LEU A 136 6.07 5.74 2.74
C LEU A 136 7.07 4.83 2.01
N ALA A 137 8.14 4.43 2.71
CA ALA A 137 9.15 3.54 2.13
C ALA A 137 8.57 2.17 1.77
N GLY A 138 7.77 1.56 2.65
CA GLY A 138 7.15 0.26 2.43
C GLY A 138 6.09 0.28 1.32
N ALA A 139 5.26 1.34 1.25
CA ALA A 139 4.26 1.51 0.21
C ALA A 139 4.90 1.69 -1.17
N LEU A 140 5.88 2.59 -1.29
CA LEU A 140 6.60 2.81 -2.54
C LEU A 140 7.28 1.52 -3.01
N THR A 141 8.15 0.93 -2.19
CA THR A 141 8.86 -0.30 -2.56
C THR A 141 7.90 -1.44 -2.89
N GLY A 142 6.88 -1.68 -2.07
CA GLY A 142 5.92 -2.74 -2.28
C GLY A 142 5.10 -2.57 -3.55
N CYS A 143 4.56 -1.37 -3.81
CA CYS A 143 3.78 -1.09 -5.01
C CYS A 143 4.63 -1.17 -6.29
N PHE A 144 5.88 -0.67 -6.27
CA PHE A 144 6.77 -0.77 -7.41
C PHE A 144 7.18 -2.22 -7.71
N ILE A 145 7.49 -3.03 -6.70
CA ILE A 145 7.81 -4.46 -6.89
C ILE A 145 6.63 -5.21 -7.51
N ILE A 146 5.40 -4.99 -7.01
CA ILE A 146 4.21 -5.62 -7.56
C ILE A 146 3.92 -5.15 -8.98
N ALA A 147 4.05 -3.86 -9.25
CA ALA A 147 3.80 -3.29 -10.57
C ALA A 147 4.82 -3.78 -11.62
N LEU A 148 6.10 -3.81 -11.29
CA LEU A 148 7.16 -4.36 -12.14
C LEU A 148 6.97 -5.86 -12.37
N GLY A 149 6.68 -6.62 -11.32
CA GLY A 149 6.40 -8.05 -11.43
C GLY A 149 5.20 -8.33 -12.32
N SER A 150 4.11 -7.57 -12.16
CA SER A 150 2.91 -7.69 -12.99
C SER A 150 3.19 -7.32 -14.45
N ALA A 151 3.92 -6.22 -14.69
CA ALA A 151 4.29 -5.81 -16.04
C ALA A 151 5.18 -6.87 -16.73
N ALA A 152 6.14 -7.46 -16.01
CA ALA A 152 6.98 -8.54 -16.53
C ALA A 152 6.16 -9.79 -16.88
N VAL A 153 5.21 -10.18 -16.03
CA VAL A 153 4.32 -11.33 -16.31
C VAL A 153 3.47 -11.04 -17.55
N PHE A 154 2.87 -9.88 -17.67
CA PHE A 154 2.08 -9.51 -18.85
C PHE A 154 2.94 -9.48 -20.13
N SER A 155 4.16 -8.95 -20.06
CA SER A 155 5.10 -8.97 -21.19
C SER A 155 5.40 -10.39 -21.64
N GLN A 156 5.65 -11.33 -20.74
CA GLN A 156 5.87 -12.74 -21.07
C GLN A 156 4.63 -13.41 -21.68
N LEU A 157 3.44 -13.08 -21.16
CA LEU A 157 2.19 -13.60 -21.73
C LEU A 157 1.93 -13.06 -23.15
N CYS A 158 2.29 -11.79 -23.41
CA CYS A 158 2.24 -11.21 -24.75
C CYS A 158 3.17 -11.93 -25.72
N ILE A 159 4.43 -12.16 -25.35
CA ILE A 159 5.42 -12.83 -26.20
C ILE A 159 4.99 -14.26 -26.54
N ASN A 160 4.39 -14.98 -25.58
CA ASN A 160 3.93 -16.34 -25.79
C ASN A 160 2.54 -16.46 -26.42
N GLY A 161 1.86 -15.34 -26.73
CA GLY A 161 0.53 -15.34 -27.34
C GLY A 161 -0.57 -15.98 -26.49
N LEU A 162 -0.40 -16.01 -25.17
CA LEU A 162 -1.32 -16.66 -24.22
C LEU A 162 -2.48 -15.75 -23.78
N LEU A 163 -2.47 -14.46 -24.18
CA LEU A 163 -3.53 -13.51 -23.84
C LEU A 163 -4.68 -13.58 -24.84
N PRO A 164 -5.95 -13.46 -24.38
CA PRO A 164 -7.11 -13.28 -25.25
C PRO A 164 -6.92 -12.04 -26.14
N ALA A 165 -7.45 -12.07 -27.37
CA ALA A 165 -7.26 -11.01 -28.36
C ALA A 165 -7.65 -9.62 -27.87
N ASP A 166 -8.72 -9.53 -27.07
CA ASP A 166 -9.24 -8.28 -26.52
C ASP A 166 -8.26 -7.61 -25.53
N ILE A 167 -7.61 -8.41 -24.68
CA ILE A 167 -6.65 -7.94 -23.68
C ILE A 167 -5.28 -7.70 -24.30
N SER A 168 -4.87 -8.56 -25.23
CA SER A 168 -3.57 -8.46 -25.92
C SER A 168 -3.41 -7.14 -26.67
N ALA A 169 -4.47 -6.66 -27.33
CA ALA A 169 -4.47 -5.38 -28.04
C ALA A 169 -4.21 -4.17 -27.11
N ILE A 170 -4.67 -4.24 -25.87
CA ILE A 170 -4.54 -3.14 -24.89
C ILE A 170 -3.18 -3.21 -24.18
N VAL A 171 -2.83 -4.39 -23.68
CA VAL A 171 -1.66 -4.59 -22.81
C VAL A 171 -0.37 -4.66 -23.61
N CYS A 172 -0.33 -5.43 -24.71
CA CYS A 172 0.91 -5.64 -25.44
C CYS A 172 1.42 -4.38 -26.17
N ASN A 173 0.52 -3.48 -26.56
CA ASN A 173 0.90 -2.21 -27.18
C ASN A 173 1.50 -1.19 -26.19
N ARG A 174 1.45 -1.46 -24.87
CA ARG A 174 1.94 -0.55 -23.82
C ARG A 174 3.03 -1.13 -22.94
N THR A 175 3.19 -2.45 -22.92
CA THR A 175 4.20 -3.15 -22.11
C THR A 175 5.46 -3.51 -22.91
N LEU A 176 5.39 -3.51 -24.22
CA LEU A 176 6.52 -3.60 -25.17
C LEU A 176 6.92 -2.24 -25.69
#